data_e4c90cd7048e1ef2aeb7d299f2256381
#
_entry.id   e4c90cd7048e1ef2aeb7d299f2256381
#
_cell.length_a   1.000
_cell.length_b   1.000
_cell.length_c   1.000
_cell.angle_alpha   90.00
_cell.angle_beta   90.00
_cell.angle_gamma   90.00
#
_symmetry.space_group_name_H-M   'P 1'
#
loop_
_entity.id
_entity.type
_entity.pdbx_description
1 polymer ?
#
loop_
_entity_poly.entity_id
_entity_poly.type
_entity_poly.pdbx_seq_one_letter_code
_entity_poly.pdbx_strand_id
1 'polypeptide(L)'
;MMREAPNERRLRRTLLLAIACTLAAVHTPPCAAQPPLEFDVASIKPTAAGPGNTTMGFDPGGTFRATGAPLNALIQMAYGVKDFQVSRGPKWADSESYDAYDIVAKPAVGVTLNRNQLKVALQALLADRFRLKIHREIKDLPMYSLVVAKNGPKLTKNIDAPGLKRL
;
A
#
# COMPACT_ATOMS: atom_id res chain seq x y z
N MET A 1 72.98 -10.28 41.12
CA MET A 1 72.68 -10.54 39.69
C MET A 1 71.22 -10.90 39.59
N MET A 2 70.33 -9.87 39.46
CA MET A 2 68.89 -10.05 39.37
C MET A 2 68.50 -9.86 37.93
N ARG A 3 67.92 -10.92 37.28
CA ARG A 3 67.40 -10.91 35.95
C ARG A 3 65.95 -10.42 36.04
N GLU A 4 65.69 -9.20 35.59
CA GLU A 4 64.35 -8.70 35.41
C GLU A 4 63.70 -9.41 34.18
N ALA A 5 62.51 -9.90 34.39
CA ALA A 5 61.67 -10.56 33.35
C ALA A 5 60.98 -9.51 32.51
N PRO A 6 61.19 -9.50 31.15
CA PRO A 6 60.63 -8.44 30.27
C PRO A 6 59.21 -8.73 29.79
N ASN A 7 58.41 -9.55 30.47
CA ASN A 7 57.13 -10.05 29.87
C ASN A 7 55.86 -9.39 30.41
N GLU A 8 55.90 -8.71 31.52
CA GLU A 8 54.68 -8.15 32.16
C GLU A 8 54.14 -6.91 31.42
N ARG A 9 55.00 -6.08 30.87
CA ARG A 9 54.57 -4.86 30.15
C ARG A 9 53.96 -5.13 28.79
N ARG A 10 54.34 -6.22 28.13
CA ARG A 10 53.76 -6.64 26.82
C ARG A 10 52.41 -7.30 27.01
N LEU A 11 52.23 -8.12 28.05
CA LEU A 11 50.92 -8.73 28.36
C LEU A 11 49.88 -7.70 28.76
N ARG A 12 50.22 -6.67 29.51
CA ARG A 12 49.29 -5.60 29.88
C ARG A 12 48.85 -4.75 28.67
N ARG A 13 49.76 -4.52 27.70
CA ARG A 13 49.43 -3.78 26.46
C ARG A 13 48.54 -4.59 25.50
N THR A 14 48.77 -5.89 25.40
CA THR A 14 47.90 -6.76 24.57
C THR A 14 46.55 -6.98 25.22
N LEU A 15 46.46 -7.06 26.54
CA LEU A 15 45.18 -7.19 27.26
C LEU A 15 44.35 -5.90 27.17
N LEU A 16 44.95 -4.72 27.25
CA LEU A 16 44.27 -3.42 27.09
C LEU A 16 43.82 -3.17 25.66
N LEU A 17 44.56 -3.63 24.65
CA LEU A 17 44.15 -3.54 23.25
C LEU A 17 43.00 -4.51 22.92
N ALA A 18 42.96 -5.68 23.53
CA ALA A 18 41.88 -6.65 23.36
C ALA A 18 40.54 -6.14 23.97
N ILE A 19 40.60 -5.47 25.12
CA ILE A 19 39.42 -4.90 25.79
C ILE A 19 38.88 -3.67 25.02
N ALA A 20 39.75 -2.87 24.39
CA ALA A 20 39.35 -1.73 23.59
C ALA A 20 38.61 -2.14 22.28
N CYS A 21 38.97 -3.29 21.70
CA CYS A 21 38.29 -3.80 20.47
C CYS A 21 36.92 -4.39 20.74
N THR A 22 36.64 -4.89 21.95
CA THR A 22 35.34 -5.49 22.28
C THR A 22 34.28 -4.47 22.65
N LEU A 23 34.62 -3.24 23.02
CA LEU A 23 33.64 -2.18 23.31
C LEU A 23 33.16 -1.42 22.09
N ALA A 24 33.75 -1.58 20.89
CA ALA A 24 33.38 -0.86 19.68
C ALA A 24 32.26 -1.54 18.88
N ALA A 25 31.77 -2.72 19.28
CA ALA A 25 30.91 -3.56 18.47
C ALA A 25 29.39 -3.46 18.75
N VAL A 26 28.91 -2.52 19.58
CA VAL A 26 27.48 -2.49 19.99
C VAL A 26 26.82 -1.14 19.75
N HIS A 27 27.26 -0.39 18.75
CA HIS A 27 26.51 0.76 18.27
C HIS A 27 25.96 0.47 16.87
N THR A 28 25.11 -0.57 16.75
CA THR A 28 24.17 -0.60 15.63
C THR A 28 23.11 0.47 15.94
N PRO A 29 23.01 1.55 15.14
CA PRO A 29 21.91 2.49 15.32
C PRO A 29 20.60 1.68 15.20
N PRO A 30 19.63 1.89 16.09
CA PRO A 30 18.33 1.27 15.90
C PRO A 30 17.87 1.69 14.52
N CYS A 31 17.64 0.72 13.62
CA CYS A 31 16.94 0.96 12.38
C CYS A 31 15.60 1.58 12.80
N ALA A 32 15.46 2.88 12.61
CA ALA A 32 14.23 3.59 12.89
C ALA A 32 13.18 2.96 11.97
N ALA A 33 12.44 1.99 12.49
CA ALA A 33 11.29 1.43 11.81
C ALA A 33 10.39 2.62 11.48
N GLN A 34 10.22 2.90 10.20
CA GLN A 34 9.26 3.91 9.78
C GLN A 34 7.90 3.51 10.38
N PRO A 35 7.19 4.45 11.01
CA PRO A 35 5.88 4.13 11.57
C PRO A 35 5.02 3.51 10.48
N PRO A 36 4.28 2.44 10.79
CA PRO A 36 3.42 1.80 9.81
C PRO A 36 2.46 2.84 9.22
N LEU A 37 2.31 2.83 7.90
CA LEU A 37 1.37 3.70 7.21
C LEU A 37 -0.04 3.15 7.44
N GLU A 38 -0.67 3.57 8.52
CA GLU A 38 -1.98 3.12 8.97
C GLU A 38 -2.90 4.31 9.24
N PHE A 39 -4.20 4.06 9.23
CA PHE A 39 -5.17 5.01 9.75
C PHE A 39 -5.24 4.88 11.28
N ASP A 40 -5.21 6.02 11.97
CA ASP A 40 -5.30 6.07 13.43
C ASP A 40 -6.70 5.70 13.92
N VAL A 41 -7.72 6.17 13.21
CA VAL A 41 -9.13 5.89 13.52
C VAL A 41 -9.84 5.37 12.29
N ALA A 42 -10.51 4.24 12.43
CA ALA A 42 -11.34 3.67 11.38
C ALA A 42 -12.70 3.18 11.94
N SER A 43 -13.77 3.61 11.30
CA SER A 43 -15.13 3.10 11.50
C SER A 43 -15.56 2.35 10.25
N ILE A 44 -16.03 1.12 10.42
CA ILE A 44 -16.55 0.26 9.35
C ILE A 44 -17.90 -0.26 9.80
N LYS A 45 -18.92 -0.03 8.99
CA LYS A 45 -20.30 -0.47 9.26
C LYS A 45 -20.87 -1.11 8.00
N PRO A 46 -21.68 -2.18 8.12
CA PRO A 46 -22.51 -2.61 7.01
C PRO A 46 -23.41 -1.46 6.56
N THR A 47 -23.51 -1.23 5.25
CA THR A 47 -24.39 -0.19 4.75
C THR A 47 -25.84 -0.61 4.84
N ALA A 48 -26.72 0.34 5.19
CA ALA A 48 -28.15 0.18 5.03
C ALA A 48 -28.64 0.61 3.63
N ALA A 49 -27.79 1.29 2.85
CA ALA A 49 -28.11 1.68 1.49
C ALA A 49 -28.01 0.45 0.59
N GLY A 50 -29.09 0.16 -0.13
CA GLY A 50 -29.10 -0.91 -1.13
C GLY A 50 -28.06 -0.70 -2.25
N PRO A 51 -27.80 -1.72 -3.10
CA PRO A 51 -26.80 -1.63 -4.16
C PRO A 51 -27.13 -0.48 -5.12
N GLY A 52 -26.13 0.29 -5.52
CA GLY A 52 -26.24 1.32 -6.54
C GLY A 52 -25.71 2.71 -6.21
N ASN A 53 -25.41 3.00 -4.95
CA ASN A 53 -24.89 4.31 -4.51
C ASN A 53 -23.50 4.20 -3.90
N THR A 54 -22.55 3.63 -4.65
CA THR A 54 -21.16 3.52 -4.17
C THR A 54 -20.42 4.82 -4.42
N THR A 55 -19.94 5.44 -3.36
CA THR A 55 -18.98 6.55 -3.42
C THR A 55 -17.74 6.20 -2.63
N MET A 56 -16.56 6.47 -3.18
CA MET A 56 -15.28 6.21 -2.51
C MET A 56 -14.27 7.28 -2.87
N GLY A 57 -13.50 7.73 -1.90
CA GLY A 57 -12.45 8.71 -2.14
C GLY A 57 -11.64 9.06 -0.91
N PHE A 58 -10.60 9.86 -1.18
CA PHE A 58 -9.80 10.50 -0.14
C PHE A 58 -10.11 12.00 -0.14
N ASP A 59 -10.48 12.52 1.01
CA ASP A 59 -10.64 13.95 1.20
C ASP A 59 -9.27 14.67 1.16
N PRO A 60 -9.23 16.00 0.95
CA PRO A 60 -7.98 16.76 0.97
C PRO A 60 -7.15 16.59 2.26
N GLY A 61 -7.79 16.30 3.40
CA GLY A 61 -7.14 15.99 4.67
C GLY A 61 -6.67 14.53 4.82
N GLY A 62 -6.71 13.72 3.76
CA GLY A 62 -6.27 12.33 3.79
C GLY A 62 -7.29 11.36 4.42
N THR A 63 -8.47 11.82 4.82
CA THR A 63 -9.54 10.95 5.32
C THR A 63 -10.08 10.11 4.17
N PHE A 64 -10.09 8.80 4.35
CA PHE A 64 -10.79 7.90 3.44
C PHE A 64 -12.27 7.82 3.81
N ARG A 65 -13.12 8.00 2.80
CA ARG A 65 -14.57 7.80 2.92
C ARG A 65 -15.06 6.84 1.86
N ALA A 66 -15.89 5.92 2.28
CA ALA A 66 -16.63 5.05 1.39
C ALA A 66 -18.05 4.90 1.89
N THR A 67 -19.01 4.90 0.98
CA THR A 67 -20.42 4.66 1.26
C THR A 67 -20.93 3.61 0.30
N GLY A 68 -21.59 2.58 0.81
CA GLY A 68 -22.14 1.50 0.02
C GLY A 68 -21.07 0.75 -0.80
N ALA A 69 -19.85 0.63 -0.29
CA ALA A 69 -18.72 0.08 -1.03
C ALA A 69 -18.61 -1.45 -0.81
N PRO A 70 -18.73 -2.27 -1.86
CA PRO A 70 -18.44 -3.69 -1.78
C PRO A 70 -16.92 -3.91 -1.60
N LEU A 71 -16.54 -5.02 -0.96
CA LEU A 71 -15.13 -5.31 -0.66
C LEU A 71 -14.27 -5.34 -1.92
N ASN A 72 -14.78 -5.87 -3.03
CA ASN A 72 -14.06 -5.90 -4.31
C ASN A 72 -13.66 -4.48 -4.78
N ALA A 73 -14.57 -3.51 -4.68
CA ALA A 73 -14.28 -2.12 -5.06
C ALA A 73 -13.23 -1.48 -4.13
N LEU A 74 -13.26 -1.82 -2.83
CA LEU A 74 -12.23 -1.40 -1.88
C LEU A 74 -10.84 -1.97 -2.24
N ILE A 75 -10.79 -3.25 -2.62
CA ILE A 75 -9.55 -3.90 -3.10
C ILE A 75 -9.03 -3.21 -4.36
N GLN A 76 -9.89 -2.97 -5.35
CA GLN A 76 -9.50 -2.29 -6.58
C GLN A 76 -8.89 -0.91 -6.30
N MET A 77 -9.48 -0.13 -5.41
CA MET A 77 -8.96 1.18 -5.02
C MET A 77 -7.63 1.07 -4.26
N ALA A 78 -7.52 0.17 -3.28
CA ALA A 78 -6.33 0.02 -2.44
C ALA A 78 -5.12 -0.45 -3.25
N TYR A 79 -5.32 -1.39 -4.16
CA TYR A 79 -4.25 -2.00 -4.96
C TYR A 79 -4.07 -1.39 -6.35
N GLY A 80 -4.97 -0.49 -6.76
CA GLY A 80 -4.93 0.16 -8.07
C GLY A 80 -5.12 -0.82 -9.23
N VAL A 81 -5.90 -1.86 -9.02
CA VAL A 81 -6.21 -2.90 -10.02
C VAL A 81 -7.61 -2.72 -10.59
N LYS A 82 -7.86 -3.32 -11.74
CA LYS A 82 -9.17 -3.36 -12.39
C LYS A 82 -9.95 -4.59 -11.95
N ASP A 83 -11.26 -4.57 -12.11
CA ASP A 83 -12.15 -5.65 -11.72
C ASP A 83 -11.71 -7.01 -12.30
N PHE A 84 -11.41 -7.08 -13.59
CA PHE A 84 -10.95 -8.30 -14.26
C PHE A 84 -9.58 -8.80 -13.79
N GLN A 85 -8.82 -7.99 -13.04
CA GLN A 85 -7.54 -8.36 -12.45
C GLN A 85 -7.69 -8.93 -11.04
N VAL A 86 -8.88 -8.85 -10.46
CA VAL A 86 -9.18 -9.45 -9.16
C VAL A 86 -9.76 -10.83 -9.39
N SER A 87 -8.98 -11.88 -9.15
CA SER A 87 -9.48 -13.25 -9.18
C SER A 87 -10.39 -13.49 -7.98
N ARG A 88 -11.49 -14.13 -8.23
CA ARG A 88 -12.64 -14.31 -7.33
C ARG A 88 -12.25 -14.71 -5.92
N GLY A 89 -12.67 -13.89 -4.98
CA GLY A 89 -12.80 -14.23 -3.57
C GLY A 89 -14.06 -15.05 -3.28
N PRO A 90 -14.41 -15.22 -2.02
CA PRO A 90 -15.71 -15.77 -1.64
C PRO A 90 -16.86 -14.90 -2.20
N LYS A 91 -18.02 -15.50 -2.42
CA LYS A 91 -19.18 -14.81 -3.04
C LYS A 91 -19.59 -13.51 -2.36
N TRP A 92 -19.37 -13.38 -1.06
CA TRP A 92 -19.64 -12.16 -0.31
C TRP A 92 -18.68 -11.00 -0.64
N ALA A 93 -17.54 -11.28 -1.26
CA ALA A 93 -16.57 -10.27 -1.67
C ALA A 93 -16.81 -9.75 -3.09
N ASP A 94 -17.70 -10.37 -3.85
CA ASP A 94 -18.00 -9.96 -5.22
C ASP A 94 -18.77 -8.64 -5.26
N SER A 95 -18.61 -7.87 -6.34
CA SER A 95 -19.31 -6.60 -6.57
C SER A 95 -20.83 -6.77 -6.69
N GLU A 96 -21.29 -7.99 -6.97
CA GLU A 96 -22.71 -8.35 -7.02
C GLU A 96 -23.26 -8.76 -5.64
N SER A 97 -22.37 -8.89 -4.64
CA SER A 97 -22.77 -9.16 -3.26
C SER A 97 -23.50 -7.94 -2.68
N TYR A 98 -24.57 -8.20 -1.95
CA TYR A 98 -25.29 -7.18 -1.17
C TYR A 98 -24.48 -6.68 0.05
N ASP A 99 -23.32 -7.29 0.33
CA ASP A 99 -22.46 -6.91 1.45
C ASP A 99 -21.62 -5.68 1.08
N ALA A 100 -22.17 -4.53 1.36
CA ALA A 100 -21.52 -3.25 1.16
C ALA A 100 -21.24 -2.58 2.53
N TYR A 101 -20.23 -1.73 2.56
CA TYR A 101 -19.73 -1.13 3.79
C TYR A 101 -19.63 0.38 3.67
N ASP A 102 -19.97 1.05 4.77
CA ASP A 102 -19.70 2.47 4.99
C ASP A 102 -18.42 2.57 5.82
N ILE A 103 -17.42 3.26 5.30
CA ILE A 103 -16.09 3.37 5.93
C ILE A 103 -15.72 4.83 6.09
N VAL A 104 -15.24 5.18 7.27
CA VAL A 104 -14.56 6.45 7.53
C VAL A 104 -13.25 6.12 8.24
N ALA A 105 -12.12 6.42 7.60
CA ALA A 105 -10.80 6.18 8.17
C ALA A 105 -9.94 7.45 8.07
N LYS A 106 -9.31 7.83 9.19
CA LYS A 106 -8.55 9.07 9.32
C LYS A 106 -7.10 8.75 9.66
N PRO A 107 -6.13 9.42 9.02
CA PRO A 107 -4.73 9.38 9.45
C PRO A 107 -4.57 10.04 10.83
N ALA A 108 -3.46 9.80 11.50
CA ALA A 108 -3.13 10.46 12.76
C ALA A 108 -3.08 11.98 12.60
N VAL A 109 -3.41 12.68 13.66
CA VAL A 109 -3.41 14.17 13.68
C VAL A 109 -2.01 14.70 13.32
N GLY A 110 -1.96 15.64 12.39
CA GLY A 110 -0.70 16.25 11.94
C GLY A 110 0.07 15.42 10.91
N VAL A 111 -0.40 14.23 10.54
CA VAL A 111 0.21 13.39 9.51
C VAL A 111 -0.45 13.67 8.16
N THR A 112 0.35 14.14 7.20
CA THR A 112 -0.09 14.31 5.81
C THR A 112 0.44 13.15 4.98
N LEU A 113 -0.46 12.34 4.45
CA LEU A 113 -0.14 11.21 3.59
C LEU A 113 -0.36 11.59 2.12
N ASN A 114 0.58 11.24 1.26
CA ASN A 114 0.37 11.34 -0.16
C ASN A 114 -0.55 10.22 -0.67
N ARG A 115 -1.04 10.33 -1.91
CA ARG A 115 -1.99 9.38 -2.50
C ARG A 115 -1.52 7.92 -2.46
N ASN A 116 -0.23 7.66 -2.63
CA ASN A 116 0.30 6.30 -2.60
C ASN A 116 0.35 5.76 -1.17
N GLN A 117 0.74 6.60 -0.20
CA GLN A 117 0.72 6.27 1.21
C GLN A 117 -0.70 6.00 1.72
N LEU A 118 -1.68 6.79 1.28
CA LEU A 118 -3.10 6.55 1.59
C LEU A 118 -3.60 5.19 1.07
N LYS A 119 -3.16 4.77 -0.13
CA LYS A 119 -3.47 3.43 -0.63
C LYS A 119 -2.85 2.33 0.23
N VAL A 120 -1.60 2.51 0.69
CA VAL A 120 -0.93 1.55 1.59
C VAL A 120 -1.66 1.48 2.93
N ALA A 121 -2.06 2.62 3.50
CA ALA A 121 -2.86 2.64 4.72
C ALA A 121 -4.22 1.94 4.53
N LEU A 122 -4.85 2.08 3.36
CA LEU A 122 -6.08 1.35 3.04
C LEU A 122 -5.83 -0.16 2.92
N GLN A 123 -4.70 -0.59 2.35
CA GLN A 123 -4.32 -2.02 2.32
C GLN A 123 -4.16 -2.58 3.74
N ALA A 124 -3.49 -1.84 4.63
CA ALA A 124 -3.35 -2.24 6.03
C ALA A 124 -4.71 -2.36 6.73
N LEU A 125 -5.62 -1.39 6.51
CA LEU A 125 -6.98 -1.42 7.04
C LEU A 125 -7.75 -2.66 6.57
N LEU A 126 -7.66 -3.01 5.28
CA LEU A 126 -8.33 -4.19 4.72
C LEU A 126 -7.75 -5.49 5.30
N ALA A 127 -6.42 -5.56 5.46
CA ALA A 127 -5.77 -6.72 6.05
C ALA A 127 -6.19 -6.92 7.52
N ASP A 128 -6.27 -5.84 8.31
CA ASP A 128 -6.64 -5.90 9.72
C ASP A 128 -8.14 -6.22 9.91
N ARG A 129 -9.01 -5.45 9.28
CA ARG A 129 -10.46 -5.50 9.56
C ARG A 129 -11.21 -6.59 8.82
N PHE A 130 -10.79 -6.89 7.57
CA PHE A 130 -11.40 -7.93 6.74
C PHE A 130 -10.57 -9.21 6.69
N ARG A 131 -9.42 -9.25 7.41
CA ARG A 131 -8.48 -10.38 7.37
C ARG A 131 -8.03 -10.71 5.94
N LEU A 132 -7.96 -9.68 5.09
CA LEU A 132 -7.65 -9.81 3.69
C LEU A 132 -6.22 -10.34 3.53
N LYS A 133 -6.09 -11.45 2.81
CA LYS A 133 -4.81 -12.01 2.36
C LYS A 133 -4.84 -12.07 0.85
N ILE A 134 -3.86 -11.47 0.20
CA ILE A 134 -3.74 -11.48 -1.26
C ILE A 134 -2.44 -12.16 -1.68
N HIS A 135 -2.47 -12.75 -2.85
CA HIS A 135 -1.30 -13.17 -3.60
C HIS A 135 -1.41 -12.63 -5.03
N ARG A 136 -0.31 -12.57 -5.74
CA ARG A 136 -0.27 -12.14 -7.14
C ARG A 136 0.12 -13.30 -8.01
N GLU A 137 -0.60 -13.48 -9.10
CA GLU A 137 -0.32 -14.47 -10.11
C GLU A 137 -0.29 -13.80 -11.49
N ILE A 138 0.46 -14.38 -12.41
CA ILE A 138 0.48 -13.93 -13.81
C ILE A 138 -0.45 -14.85 -14.57
N LYS A 139 -1.42 -14.25 -15.29
CA LYS A 139 -2.36 -14.97 -16.15
C LYS A 139 -2.36 -14.37 -17.54
N ASP A 140 -2.32 -15.22 -18.53
CA ASP A 140 -2.57 -14.83 -19.92
C ASP A 140 -4.08 -14.69 -20.12
N LEU A 141 -4.51 -13.50 -20.51
CA LEU A 141 -5.91 -13.21 -20.77
C LEU A 141 -6.09 -12.88 -22.26
N PRO A 142 -7.16 -13.34 -22.90
CA PRO A 142 -7.49 -12.96 -24.27
C PRO A 142 -7.74 -11.45 -24.33
N MET A 143 -7.09 -10.77 -25.27
CA MET A 143 -7.19 -9.33 -25.42
C MET A 143 -7.54 -8.99 -26.87
N TYR A 144 -8.45 -8.03 -27.04
CA TYR A 144 -8.77 -7.47 -28.34
C TYR A 144 -8.00 -6.17 -28.56
N SER A 145 -7.36 -6.05 -29.72
CA SER A 145 -6.71 -4.82 -30.15
C SER A 145 -7.60 -4.13 -31.18
N LEU A 146 -7.91 -2.86 -30.95
CA LEU A 146 -8.60 -2.05 -31.94
C LEU A 146 -7.58 -1.60 -32.99
N VAL A 147 -7.76 -2.09 -34.21
CA VAL A 147 -6.91 -1.73 -35.35
C VAL A 147 -7.73 -1.05 -36.43
N VAL A 148 -7.07 -0.16 -37.17
CA VAL A 148 -7.71 0.48 -38.34
C VAL A 148 -7.91 -0.56 -39.47
N ALA A 149 -9.13 -0.77 -39.91
CA ALA A 149 -9.42 -1.70 -40.97
C ALA A 149 -8.79 -1.25 -42.32
N LYS A 150 -8.70 -2.20 -43.26
CA LYS A 150 -8.05 -1.98 -44.58
C LYS A 150 -8.58 -0.77 -45.34
N ASN A 151 -9.85 -0.38 -45.12
CA ASN A 151 -10.54 0.75 -45.78
C ASN A 151 -10.47 2.05 -44.94
N GLY A 152 -9.60 2.14 -43.94
CA GLY A 152 -9.51 3.30 -43.06
C GLY A 152 -10.63 3.40 -42.01
N PRO A 153 -10.53 4.36 -41.09
CA PRO A 153 -11.56 4.59 -40.08
C PRO A 153 -12.79 5.22 -40.74
N LYS A 154 -13.98 4.68 -40.45
CA LYS A 154 -15.27 5.24 -40.84
C LYS A 154 -15.79 6.34 -39.91
N LEU A 155 -14.86 6.98 -39.17
CA LEU A 155 -15.18 8.03 -38.22
C LEU A 155 -14.96 9.40 -38.86
N THR A 156 -15.89 10.30 -38.68
CA THR A 156 -15.75 11.70 -39.07
C THR A 156 -14.93 12.41 -37.99
N LYS A 157 -13.87 13.12 -38.41
CA LYS A 157 -13.06 13.91 -37.50
C LYS A 157 -13.94 15.02 -36.91
N ASN A 158 -14.10 15.03 -35.59
CA ASN A 158 -14.75 16.15 -34.92
C ASN A 158 -13.75 17.32 -34.84
N ILE A 159 -13.99 18.32 -35.71
CA ILE A 159 -13.14 19.52 -35.79
C ILE A 159 -13.53 20.56 -34.73
N ASP A 160 -14.71 20.43 -34.14
CA ASP A 160 -15.34 21.42 -33.28
C ASP A 160 -15.27 21.06 -31.77
N ALA A 161 -14.49 20.05 -31.36
CA ALA A 161 -14.34 19.74 -29.95
C ALA A 161 -13.36 20.75 -29.28
N PRO A 162 -13.88 21.76 -28.57
CA PRO A 162 -12.99 22.69 -27.86
C PRO A 162 -12.30 21.95 -26.74
N GLY A 163 -11.00 21.72 -26.87
CA GLY A 163 -10.17 21.23 -25.75
C GLY A 163 -9.32 19.98 -26.00
N LEU A 164 -9.37 19.32 -27.15
CA LEU A 164 -8.39 18.26 -27.45
C LEU A 164 -7.07 18.88 -27.90
N LYS A 165 -6.19 19.23 -26.94
CA LYS A 165 -4.78 19.45 -27.26
C LYS A 165 -4.17 18.11 -27.66
N ARG A 166 -3.51 18.07 -28.82
CA ARG A 166 -2.70 16.93 -29.26
C ARG A 166 -1.62 16.67 -28.18
N LEU A 167 -1.58 15.46 -27.68
CA LEU A 167 -0.41 14.93 -27.00
C LEU A 167 0.63 14.50 -28.05
#